data_1540599337961a45a7042ad1d81354f2
#
_entry.id   1540599337961a45a7042ad1d81354f2
#
_cell.length_a   1.000
_cell.length_b   1.000
_cell.length_c   1.000
_cell.angle_alpha   90.00
_cell.angle_beta   90.00
_cell.angle_gamma   90.00
#
_symmetry.space_group_name_H-M   'P 1'
#
loop_
_entity.id
_entity.type
_entity.pdbx_description
1 polymer ?
#
loop_
_entity_poly.entity_id
_entity_poly.type
_entity_poly.pdbx_seq_one_letter_code
_entity_poly.pdbx_strand_id
1 'polypeptide(L)'
;MKNNVFTSVMAILITFSTTVYSQKNVERTFSVSADDDIALEFKFANEIKVSTWNKNEVYVKASVTINDNDHNDNFELNFNQRATGLEIESEIINMDDLRQSKPIVKQYRNGDRTIINDCTVEMELYFEVKVPKQSGLEIETISGDIEINGVLGRMDINTISGYIDLSLPDNHNADLELNTISGGMYSDFDFTSNKETGYHRYRRNEVSRRLNSGGTRIFLKTISGDIFLRKSK
;
A
#
# COMPACT_ATOMS: atom_id res chain seq x y z
N MET A 1 54.42 -17.20 58.87
CA MET A 1 54.22 -16.51 57.60
C MET A 1 53.24 -17.33 56.82
N LYS A 2 51.94 -16.86 56.70
CA LYS A 2 50.88 -17.55 55.89
C LYS A 2 50.77 -16.80 54.58
N ASN A 3 51.09 -17.45 53.46
CA ASN A 3 50.91 -16.88 52.14
C ASN A 3 49.46 -17.12 51.67
N ASN A 4 48.71 -16.05 51.54
CA ASN A 4 47.42 -16.07 50.90
C ASN A 4 47.60 -15.93 49.40
N VAL A 5 47.33 -17.01 48.65
CA VAL A 5 47.24 -16.98 47.20
C VAL A 5 45.83 -16.56 46.82
N PHE A 6 45.67 -15.34 46.30
CA PHE A 6 44.43 -14.85 45.73
C PHE A 6 44.31 -15.41 44.31
N THR A 7 43.42 -16.39 44.11
CA THR A 7 43.08 -16.91 42.80
C THR A 7 41.99 -16.01 42.20
N SER A 8 42.39 -15.16 41.25
CA SER A 8 41.47 -14.29 40.49
C SER A 8 40.76 -15.14 39.45
N VAL A 9 39.45 -15.38 39.62
CA VAL A 9 38.61 -16.03 38.61
C VAL A 9 38.14 -14.96 37.63
N MET A 10 38.71 -14.94 36.43
CA MET A 10 38.30 -14.09 35.33
C MET A 10 37.07 -14.69 34.68
N ALA A 11 35.87 -14.16 34.95
CA ALA A 11 34.63 -14.54 34.28
C ALA A 11 34.64 -13.98 32.86
N ILE A 12 34.77 -14.85 31.87
CA ILE A 12 34.60 -14.49 30.46
C ILE A 12 33.08 -14.39 30.18
N LEU A 13 32.62 -13.16 30.04
CA LEU A 13 31.26 -12.87 29.60
C LEU A 13 31.19 -13.10 28.08
N ILE A 14 30.68 -14.25 27.64
CA ILE A 14 30.36 -14.51 26.22
C ILE A 14 29.06 -13.82 25.93
N THR A 15 29.12 -12.63 25.32
CA THR A 15 27.92 -11.96 24.75
C THR A 15 27.55 -12.68 23.45
N PHE A 16 26.51 -13.50 23.50
CA PHE A 16 25.84 -13.97 22.31
C PHE A 16 25.13 -12.77 21.67
N SER A 17 25.68 -12.20 20.62
CA SER A 17 24.95 -11.28 19.74
C SER A 17 24.01 -12.12 18.87
N THR A 18 22.75 -12.25 19.29
CA THR A 18 21.69 -12.71 18.42
C THR A 18 21.43 -11.61 17.41
N THR A 19 21.67 -11.84 16.13
CA THR A 19 21.16 -11.00 15.06
C THR A 19 19.66 -11.18 15.04
N VAL A 20 18.93 -10.23 15.61
CA VAL A 20 17.48 -10.16 15.48
C VAL A 20 17.22 -9.59 14.08
N TYR A 21 16.78 -10.43 13.14
CA TYR A 21 16.23 -9.95 11.88
C TYR A 21 14.95 -9.20 12.20
N SER A 22 14.97 -7.90 12.02
CA SER A 22 13.86 -7.00 12.27
C SER A 22 13.27 -6.56 10.93
N GLN A 23 11.97 -6.33 10.90
CA GLN A 23 11.29 -5.66 9.79
C GLN A 23 12.10 -4.45 9.30
N LYS A 24 12.33 -4.35 7.99
CA LYS A 24 13.03 -3.20 7.39
C LYS A 24 12.06 -2.04 7.25
N ASN A 25 12.42 -0.90 7.80
CA ASN A 25 11.68 0.34 7.62
C ASN A 25 12.49 1.29 6.74
N VAL A 26 11.89 1.73 5.63
CA VAL A 26 12.45 2.73 4.73
C VAL A 26 11.60 3.98 4.82
N GLU A 27 12.19 5.10 5.24
CA GLU A 27 11.49 6.38 5.35
C GLU A 27 12.19 7.44 4.50
N ARG A 28 11.41 8.25 3.77
CA ARG A 28 11.90 9.36 2.95
C ARG A 28 10.92 10.52 2.98
N THR A 29 11.46 11.72 2.80
CA THR A 29 10.69 12.95 2.68
C THR A 29 11.21 13.75 1.49
N PHE A 30 10.30 14.31 0.69
CA PHE A 30 10.61 15.09 -0.50
C PHE A 30 9.84 16.40 -0.48
N SER A 31 10.50 17.49 -0.82
CA SER A 31 9.84 18.77 -1.01
C SER A 31 9.10 18.78 -2.36
N VAL A 32 7.86 19.23 -2.35
CA VAL A 32 6.98 19.35 -3.51
C VAL A 32 6.20 20.66 -3.42
N SER A 33 5.52 21.06 -4.50
CA SER A 33 4.51 22.11 -4.42
C SER A 33 3.19 21.58 -3.90
N ALA A 34 2.32 22.46 -3.41
CA ALA A 34 1.07 22.05 -2.78
C ALA A 34 0.07 21.36 -3.73
N ASP A 35 0.23 21.63 -5.03
CA ASP A 35 -0.61 21.14 -6.14
C ASP A 35 0.13 20.21 -7.11
N ASP A 36 1.34 19.78 -6.76
CA ASP A 36 2.09 18.80 -7.55
C ASP A 36 1.34 17.46 -7.63
N ASP A 37 1.48 16.77 -8.76
CA ASP A 37 0.98 15.41 -8.95
C ASP A 37 1.93 14.40 -8.30
N ILE A 38 1.38 13.51 -7.47
CA ILE A 38 2.11 12.45 -6.78
C ILE A 38 1.67 11.11 -7.35
N ALA A 39 2.59 10.41 -7.99
CA ALA A 39 2.37 9.06 -8.52
C ALA A 39 3.03 8.01 -7.63
N LEU A 40 2.26 7.01 -7.21
CA LEU A 40 2.69 5.91 -6.37
C LEU A 40 2.51 4.59 -7.15
N GLU A 41 3.61 3.93 -7.51
CA GLU A 41 3.63 2.63 -8.16
C GLU A 41 4.11 1.57 -7.17
N PHE A 42 3.19 1.01 -6.39
CA PHE A 42 3.50 -0.05 -5.43
C PHE A 42 2.91 -1.37 -5.91
N LYS A 43 3.62 -2.06 -6.82
CA LYS A 43 3.14 -3.28 -7.50
C LYS A 43 2.63 -4.34 -6.53
N PHE A 44 3.29 -4.50 -5.40
CA PHE A 44 2.89 -5.42 -4.34
C PHE A 44 2.77 -4.65 -3.03
N ALA A 45 1.62 -4.77 -2.41
CA ALA A 45 1.37 -4.21 -1.09
C ALA A 45 0.36 -5.09 -0.34
N ASN A 46 0.42 -5.10 0.97
CA ASN A 46 -0.68 -5.54 1.81
C ASN A 46 -1.63 -4.38 2.02
N GLU A 47 -1.08 -3.18 2.27
CA GLU A 47 -1.86 -1.99 2.52
C GLU A 47 -1.10 -0.72 2.10
N ILE A 48 -1.81 0.22 1.51
CA ILE A 48 -1.32 1.56 1.15
C ILE A 48 -2.22 2.58 1.84
N LYS A 49 -1.70 3.25 2.86
CA LYS A 49 -2.38 4.33 3.58
C LYS A 49 -1.90 5.68 3.12
N VAL A 50 -2.79 6.48 2.53
CA VAL A 50 -2.51 7.87 2.16
C VAL A 50 -3.31 8.81 3.05
N SER A 51 -2.61 9.75 3.65
CA SER A 51 -3.20 10.82 4.46
C SER A 51 -2.61 12.18 4.06
N THR A 52 -3.22 13.24 4.54
CA THR A 52 -2.76 14.60 4.24
C THR A 52 -2.17 15.29 5.46
N TRP A 53 -1.28 16.25 5.18
CA TRP A 53 -0.72 17.14 6.19
C TRP A 53 -0.60 18.59 5.68
N ASN A 54 -0.20 19.49 6.57
CA ASN A 54 -0.06 20.92 6.21
C ASN A 54 1.40 21.28 5.88
N LYS A 55 2.09 20.43 5.10
CA LYS A 55 3.45 20.68 4.64
C LYS A 55 3.51 20.50 3.13
N ASN A 56 4.36 21.26 2.45
CA ASN A 56 4.68 21.10 1.04
C ASN A 56 5.77 20.02 0.87
N GLU A 57 5.48 18.84 1.37
CA GLU A 57 6.37 17.69 1.37
C GLU A 57 5.55 16.41 1.17
N VAL A 58 6.14 15.42 0.52
CA VAL A 58 5.66 14.05 0.51
C VAL A 58 6.53 13.24 1.47
N TYR A 59 5.89 12.59 2.44
CA TYR A 59 6.54 11.61 3.30
C TYR A 59 6.07 10.22 2.90
N VAL A 60 7.01 9.29 2.79
CA VAL A 60 6.70 7.87 2.59
C VAL A 60 7.46 7.02 3.60
N LYS A 61 6.77 6.05 4.15
CA LYS A 61 7.32 4.99 4.98
C LYS A 61 6.88 3.65 4.40
N ALA A 62 7.85 2.78 4.12
CA ALA A 62 7.63 1.40 3.76
C ALA A 62 8.10 0.50 4.91
N SER A 63 7.23 -0.40 5.37
CA SER A 63 7.54 -1.45 6.33
C SER A 63 7.57 -2.78 5.59
N VAL A 64 8.73 -3.45 5.59
CA VAL A 64 9.05 -4.53 4.67
C VAL A 64 9.43 -5.79 5.42
N THR A 65 8.77 -6.90 5.09
CA THR A 65 9.13 -8.25 5.50
C THR A 65 9.08 -9.16 4.28
N ILE A 66 10.20 -9.74 3.90
CA ILE A 66 10.33 -10.67 2.77
C ILE A 66 10.97 -11.95 3.29
N ASN A 67 10.27 -13.10 3.13
CA ASN A 67 10.72 -14.42 3.55
C ASN A 67 11.22 -14.42 5.01
N ASP A 68 10.37 -14.04 5.97
CA ASP A 68 10.71 -13.93 7.40
C ASP A 68 11.88 -12.97 7.70
N ASN A 69 12.02 -11.89 6.93
CA ASN A 69 13.08 -10.87 6.95
C ASN A 69 14.43 -11.28 6.35
N ASP A 70 14.59 -12.48 5.84
CA ASP A 70 15.87 -12.96 5.28
C ASP A 70 16.25 -12.20 3.99
N HIS A 71 15.27 -11.62 3.30
CA HIS A 71 15.44 -10.99 1.98
C HIS A 71 14.95 -9.54 1.91
N ASN A 72 14.87 -8.85 3.04
CA ASN A 72 14.42 -7.45 3.08
C ASN A 72 15.31 -6.50 2.27
N ASP A 73 16.57 -6.87 2.02
CA ASP A 73 17.50 -6.06 1.21
C ASP A 73 17.17 -6.08 -0.28
N ASN A 74 16.33 -7.02 -0.72
CA ASN A 74 15.83 -7.06 -2.09
C ASN A 74 14.73 -6.02 -2.36
N PHE A 75 14.24 -5.31 -1.35
CA PHE A 75 13.31 -4.21 -1.50
C PHE A 75 14.02 -2.89 -1.75
N GLU A 76 13.64 -2.22 -2.84
CA GLU A 76 14.07 -0.87 -3.18
C GLU A 76 12.88 0.07 -3.31
N LEU A 77 13.08 1.33 -2.93
CA LEU A 77 12.13 2.42 -3.10
C LEU A 77 12.79 3.49 -3.97
N ASN A 78 12.31 3.61 -5.20
CA ASN A 78 12.84 4.49 -6.23
C ASN A 78 12.02 5.78 -6.31
N PHE A 79 12.68 6.89 -6.65
CA PHE A 79 12.08 8.22 -6.68
C PHE A 79 12.50 8.93 -7.96
N ASN A 80 11.53 9.48 -8.66
CA ASN A 80 11.75 10.23 -9.87
C ASN A 80 11.05 11.60 -9.78
N GLN A 81 11.85 12.67 -9.66
CA GLN A 81 11.31 14.03 -9.66
C GLN A 81 10.94 14.42 -11.08
N ARG A 82 9.67 14.69 -11.32
CA ARG A 82 9.13 15.19 -12.58
C ARG A 82 9.01 16.72 -12.55
N ALA A 83 8.80 17.35 -13.69
CA ALA A 83 8.63 18.82 -13.77
C ALA A 83 7.41 19.33 -12.98
N THR A 84 6.37 18.50 -12.85
CA THR A 84 5.08 18.83 -12.23
C THR A 84 4.71 17.89 -11.09
N GLY A 85 5.67 17.16 -10.50
CA GLY A 85 5.36 16.23 -9.43
C GLY A 85 6.46 15.26 -9.08
N LEU A 86 6.10 14.24 -8.32
CA LEU A 86 6.97 13.21 -7.80
C LEU A 86 6.39 11.83 -8.10
N GLU A 87 7.21 10.94 -8.60
CA GLU A 87 6.90 9.52 -8.75
C GLU A 87 7.69 8.70 -7.73
N ILE A 88 7.02 7.77 -7.09
CA ILE A 88 7.58 6.87 -6.09
C ILE A 88 7.21 5.44 -6.51
N GLU A 89 8.22 4.62 -6.76
CA GLU A 89 8.05 3.23 -7.18
C GLU A 89 8.69 2.28 -6.15
N SER A 90 7.98 1.20 -5.81
CA SER A 90 8.56 0.10 -5.06
C SER A 90 8.96 -1.04 -5.99
N GLU A 91 10.17 -1.55 -5.82
CA GLU A 91 10.71 -2.64 -6.61
C GLU A 91 11.23 -3.77 -5.72
N ILE A 92 10.99 -5.00 -6.16
CA ILE A 92 11.60 -6.20 -5.57
C ILE A 92 12.64 -6.71 -6.57
N ILE A 93 13.90 -6.51 -6.26
CA ILE A 93 15.01 -6.96 -7.11
C ILE A 93 15.28 -8.46 -6.90
N ASN A 94 15.81 -9.13 -7.95
CA ASN A 94 16.18 -10.54 -7.93
C ASN A 94 15.04 -11.48 -7.48
N MET A 95 13.81 -11.22 -7.95
CA MET A 95 12.60 -11.98 -7.57
C MET A 95 12.76 -13.50 -7.76
N ASP A 96 13.53 -13.95 -8.76
CA ASP A 96 13.74 -15.37 -9.01
C ASP A 96 14.58 -16.03 -7.90
N ASP A 97 15.51 -15.32 -7.31
CA ASP A 97 16.35 -15.80 -6.20
C ASP A 97 15.55 -15.90 -4.88
N LEU A 98 14.46 -15.12 -4.77
CA LEU A 98 13.60 -15.10 -3.59
C LEU A 98 12.68 -16.33 -3.49
N ARG A 99 12.47 -17.03 -4.59
CA ARG A 99 11.64 -18.23 -4.64
C ARG A 99 12.32 -19.37 -3.91
N GLN A 100 12.11 -19.42 -2.61
CA GLN A 100 12.62 -20.54 -1.80
C GLN A 100 11.73 -21.75 -2.02
N SER A 101 12.32 -22.87 -2.44
CA SER A 101 11.58 -24.13 -2.40
C SER A 101 11.49 -24.61 -0.96
N LYS A 102 10.40 -24.28 -0.27
CA LYS A 102 10.06 -24.86 1.02
C LYS A 102 9.38 -26.23 0.78
N PRO A 103 9.94 -27.34 1.23
CA PRO A 103 9.28 -28.63 1.07
C PRO A 103 8.05 -28.70 2.00
N ILE A 104 6.86 -28.68 1.42
CA ILE A 104 5.61 -28.91 2.15
C ILE A 104 5.32 -30.41 2.16
N VAL A 105 5.34 -31.02 3.33
CA VAL A 105 4.93 -32.41 3.50
C VAL A 105 3.42 -32.47 3.70
N LYS A 106 2.67 -32.84 2.65
CA LYS A 106 1.23 -33.14 2.79
C LYS A 106 1.06 -34.60 3.15
N GLN A 107 0.46 -34.85 4.31
CA GLN A 107 0.06 -36.21 4.74
C GLN A 107 -1.41 -36.42 4.37
N TYR A 108 -1.66 -37.42 3.53
CA TYR A 108 -3.01 -37.79 3.14
C TYR A 108 -3.63 -38.79 4.14
N ARG A 109 -4.97 -38.87 4.14
CA ARG A 109 -5.75 -39.68 5.08
C ARG A 109 -5.47 -41.21 4.97
N ASN A 110 -4.89 -41.66 3.85
CA ASN A 110 -4.45 -43.03 3.60
C ASN A 110 -3.04 -43.35 4.16
N GLY A 111 -2.36 -42.36 4.76
CA GLY A 111 -1.02 -42.53 5.31
C GLY A 111 0.11 -42.14 4.34
N ASP A 112 -0.20 -41.85 3.09
CA ASP A 112 0.79 -41.43 2.10
C ASP A 112 1.32 -40.02 2.40
N ARG A 113 2.60 -39.83 2.21
CA ARG A 113 3.26 -38.53 2.35
C ARG A 113 3.74 -38.07 0.97
N THR A 114 3.28 -36.93 0.55
CA THR A 114 3.79 -36.28 -0.66
C THR A 114 4.55 -35.00 -0.28
N ILE A 115 5.78 -34.89 -0.76
CA ILE A 115 6.58 -33.68 -0.61
C ILE A 115 6.27 -32.82 -1.83
N ILE A 116 5.71 -31.63 -1.62
CA ILE A 116 5.49 -30.62 -2.64
C ILE A 116 6.49 -29.50 -2.39
N ASN A 117 7.33 -29.20 -3.37
CA ASN A 117 8.16 -28.02 -3.29
C ASN A 117 7.27 -26.82 -3.66
N ASP A 118 6.98 -25.98 -2.69
CA ASP A 118 6.31 -24.70 -2.88
C ASP A 118 7.36 -23.61 -3.08
N CYS A 119 7.33 -22.97 -4.23
CA CYS A 119 8.25 -21.89 -4.59
C CYS A 119 7.55 -20.53 -4.42
N THR A 120 6.93 -20.29 -3.28
CA THR A 120 6.27 -19.02 -2.97
C THR A 120 7.26 -18.03 -2.35
N VAL A 121 7.10 -16.77 -2.68
CA VAL A 121 7.74 -15.66 -1.99
C VAL A 121 6.73 -15.10 -0.99
N GLU A 122 7.05 -15.14 0.30
CA GLU A 122 6.24 -14.52 1.33
C GLU A 122 6.65 -13.06 1.47
N MET A 123 5.69 -12.14 1.27
CA MET A 123 5.94 -10.70 1.37
C MET A 123 4.85 -10.02 2.18
N GLU A 124 5.28 -9.16 3.11
CA GLU A 124 4.41 -8.23 3.83
C GLU A 124 4.97 -6.81 3.63
N LEU A 125 4.24 -6.01 2.86
CA LEU A 125 4.64 -4.66 2.46
C LEU A 125 3.52 -3.69 2.84
N TYR A 126 3.81 -2.78 3.77
CA TYR A 126 2.89 -1.75 4.23
C TYR A 126 3.46 -0.37 3.93
N PHE A 127 2.64 0.49 3.31
CA PHE A 127 3.04 1.84 2.94
C PHE A 127 2.19 2.88 3.68
N GLU A 128 2.85 3.80 4.35
CA GLU A 128 2.24 5.02 4.89
C GLU A 128 2.77 6.22 4.11
N VAL A 129 1.85 6.97 3.47
CA VAL A 129 2.20 8.13 2.64
C VAL A 129 1.45 9.35 3.17
N LYS A 130 2.16 10.48 3.30
CA LYS A 130 1.57 11.78 3.61
C LYS A 130 1.85 12.76 2.49
N VAL A 131 0.79 13.38 1.98
CA VAL A 131 0.86 14.31 0.86
C VAL A 131 0.20 15.65 1.20
N PRO A 132 0.51 16.76 0.50
CA PRO A 132 -0.27 17.98 0.61
C PRO A 132 -1.73 17.76 0.22
N LYS A 133 -2.68 18.50 0.80
CA LYS A 133 -4.12 18.28 0.59
C LYS A 133 -4.58 18.45 -0.85
N GLN A 134 -3.97 19.35 -1.60
CA GLN A 134 -4.38 19.71 -2.97
C GLN A 134 -3.63 18.96 -4.05
N SER A 135 -2.66 18.11 -3.67
CA SER A 135 -1.90 17.31 -4.63
C SER A 135 -2.82 16.43 -5.48
N GLY A 136 -2.53 16.35 -6.77
CA GLY A 136 -3.02 15.25 -7.58
C GLY A 136 -2.43 13.93 -7.07
N LEU A 137 -3.23 12.86 -7.06
CA LEU A 137 -2.82 11.55 -6.57
C LEU A 137 -3.11 10.49 -7.60
N GLU A 138 -2.08 9.77 -8.01
CA GLU A 138 -2.16 8.58 -8.86
C GLU A 138 -1.59 7.39 -8.09
N ILE A 139 -2.34 6.28 -8.03
CA ILE A 139 -1.88 5.05 -7.39
C ILE A 139 -2.12 3.89 -8.33
N GLU A 140 -1.06 3.14 -8.60
CA GLU A 140 -1.12 1.89 -9.33
C GLU A 140 -0.58 0.74 -8.48
N THR A 141 -1.38 -0.31 -8.30
CA THR A 141 -0.95 -1.54 -7.61
C THR A 141 -1.56 -2.78 -8.26
N ILE A 142 -0.87 -3.90 -8.14
CA ILE A 142 -1.40 -5.22 -8.52
C ILE A 142 -2.18 -5.81 -7.36
N SER A 143 -1.64 -5.70 -6.14
CA SER A 143 -2.30 -6.20 -4.93
C SER A 143 -2.09 -5.23 -3.78
N GLY A 144 -3.13 -5.07 -2.98
CA GLY A 144 -3.09 -4.27 -1.75
C GLY A 144 -4.36 -3.47 -1.55
N ASP A 145 -4.70 -3.32 -0.29
CA ASP A 145 -5.81 -2.48 0.13
C ASP A 145 -5.36 -1.01 0.16
N ILE A 146 -6.19 -0.12 -0.36
CA ILE A 146 -5.86 1.30 -0.49
C ILE A 146 -6.82 2.11 0.38
N GLU A 147 -6.27 2.82 1.35
CA GLU A 147 -7.01 3.76 2.21
C GLU A 147 -6.54 5.19 1.95
N ILE A 148 -7.44 6.10 1.57
CA ILE A 148 -7.13 7.49 1.27
C ILE A 148 -7.97 8.41 2.13
N ASN A 149 -7.33 9.31 2.84
CA ASN A 149 -8.01 10.26 3.72
C ASN A 149 -7.50 11.68 3.54
N GLY A 150 -8.43 12.60 3.23
CA GLY A 150 -8.19 14.04 3.23
C GLY A 150 -7.58 14.63 1.96
N VAL A 151 -7.24 13.84 0.94
CA VAL A 151 -6.78 14.34 -0.37
C VAL A 151 -7.96 15.00 -1.08
N LEU A 152 -7.77 16.21 -1.58
CA LEU A 152 -8.79 17.03 -2.25
C LEU A 152 -8.46 17.31 -3.72
N GLY A 153 -7.27 16.98 -4.18
CA GLY A 153 -6.86 17.09 -5.57
C GLY A 153 -7.47 16.01 -6.47
N ARG A 154 -7.11 16.02 -7.73
CA ARG A 154 -7.47 15.00 -8.70
C ARG A 154 -6.95 13.62 -8.24
N MET A 155 -7.76 12.58 -8.45
CA MET A 155 -7.35 11.21 -8.11
C MET A 155 -7.55 10.28 -9.30
N ASP A 156 -6.57 9.38 -9.49
CA ASP A 156 -6.63 8.26 -10.43
C ASP A 156 -6.05 7.03 -9.73
N ILE A 157 -6.92 6.17 -9.22
CA ILE A 157 -6.55 5.08 -8.33
C ILE A 157 -6.92 3.76 -8.96
N ASN A 158 -5.91 2.94 -9.22
CA ASN A 158 -6.04 1.66 -9.92
C ASN A 158 -5.45 0.52 -9.10
N THR A 159 -6.23 -0.52 -8.86
CA THR A 159 -5.74 -1.79 -8.29
C THR A 159 -6.30 -2.98 -9.08
N ILE A 160 -5.58 -4.09 -9.10
CA ILE A 160 -6.11 -5.34 -9.65
C ILE A 160 -6.80 -6.14 -8.56
N SER A 161 -6.22 -6.22 -7.37
CA SER A 161 -6.78 -6.96 -6.25
C SER A 161 -6.64 -6.18 -4.94
N GLY A 162 -7.74 -5.99 -4.23
CA GLY A 162 -7.83 -5.24 -2.99
C GLY A 162 -8.96 -4.20 -3.05
N TYR A 163 -9.36 -3.71 -1.90
CA TYR A 163 -10.38 -2.66 -1.82
C TYR A 163 -9.77 -1.27 -1.96
N ILE A 164 -10.62 -0.30 -2.31
CA ILE A 164 -10.30 1.13 -2.27
C ILE A 164 -11.27 1.81 -1.30
N ASP A 165 -10.76 2.39 -0.23
CA ASP A 165 -11.54 3.16 0.77
C ASP A 165 -11.12 4.62 0.72
N LEU A 166 -11.99 5.47 0.15
CA LEU A 166 -11.78 6.90 0.01
C LEU A 166 -12.68 7.67 0.96
N SER A 167 -12.08 8.47 1.84
CA SER A 167 -12.78 9.37 2.75
C SER A 167 -12.67 10.83 2.29
N LEU A 168 -13.81 11.49 2.05
CA LEU A 168 -13.92 12.87 1.61
C LEU A 168 -14.80 13.69 2.57
N PRO A 169 -14.55 15.02 2.70
CA PRO A 169 -15.46 15.91 3.39
C PRO A 169 -16.86 15.93 2.73
N ASP A 170 -17.91 16.06 3.53
CA ASP A 170 -19.30 16.05 3.04
C ASP A 170 -19.58 17.16 1.99
N ASN A 171 -18.90 18.29 2.11
CA ASN A 171 -19.02 19.42 1.20
C ASN A 171 -18.04 19.42 0.01
N HIS A 172 -17.30 18.31 -0.20
CA HIS A 172 -16.36 18.21 -1.33
C HIS A 172 -17.10 18.13 -2.66
N ASN A 173 -16.63 18.87 -3.66
CA ASN A 173 -17.18 18.89 -5.00
C ASN A 173 -16.32 18.01 -5.91
N ALA A 174 -16.93 16.97 -6.49
CA ALA A 174 -16.18 16.05 -7.35
C ALA A 174 -17.07 15.46 -8.47
N ASP A 175 -16.43 15.11 -9.58
CA ASP A 175 -16.95 14.23 -10.61
C ASP A 175 -16.33 12.85 -10.40
N LEU A 176 -17.18 11.89 -9.99
CA LEU A 176 -16.79 10.54 -9.60
C LEU A 176 -16.96 9.57 -10.75
N GLU A 177 -15.97 8.73 -10.96
CA GLU A 177 -16.03 7.56 -11.85
C GLU A 177 -15.51 6.34 -11.09
N LEU A 178 -16.38 5.43 -10.73
CA LEU A 178 -16.08 4.24 -9.95
C LEU A 178 -16.27 3.00 -10.81
N ASN A 179 -15.30 2.09 -10.80
CA ASN A 179 -15.32 0.89 -11.64
C ASN A 179 -14.80 -0.32 -10.87
N THR A 180 -15.60 -1.38 -10.76
CA THR A 180 -15.16 -2.70 -10.28
C THR A 180 -15.69 -3.79 -11.19
N ILE A 181 -14.89 -4.85 -11.44
CA ILE A 181 -15.36 -6.00 -12.23
C ILE A 181 -15.99 -7.03 -11.31
N SER A 182 -15.38 -7.30 -10.16
CA SER A 182 -15.85 -8.26 -9.17
C SER A 182 -15.74 -7.66 -7.77
N GLY A 183 -16.84 -7.09 -7.30
CA GLY A 183 -16.96 -6.45 -6.00
C GLY A 183 -18.16 -5.52 -5.93
N GLY A 184 -18.38 -4.93 -4.77
CA GLY A 184 -19.44 -3.96 -4.49
C GLY A 184 -18.91 -2.51 -4.50
N MET A 185 -19.82 -1.56 -4.65
CA MET A 185 -19.57 -0.14 -4.47
C MET A 185 -20.48 0.38 -3.37
N TYR A 186 -19.90 0.95 -2.34
CA TYR A 186 -20.60 1.42 -1.14
C TYR A 186 -20.32 2.91 -0.94
N SER A 187 -21.33 3.68 -0.59
CA SER A 187 -21.18 5.12 -0.39
C SER A 187 -22.02 5.63 0.77
N ASP A 188 -21.42 6.51 1.57
CA ASP A 188 -22.12 7.29 2.60
C ASP A 188 -22.78 8.56 2.01
N PHE A 189 -22.46 8.89 0.75
CA PHE A 189 -23.03 10.07 0.07
C PHE A 189 -24.33 9.73 -0.62
N ASP A 190 -25.32 10.63 -0.48
CA ASP A 190 -26.56 10.57 -1.23
C ASP A 190 -26.35 11.16 -2.63
N PHE A 191 -26.33 10.30 -3.63
CA PHE A 191 -26.32 10.76 -5.02
C PHE A 191 -27.76 11.09 -5.45
N THR A 192 -28.09 12.38 -5.46
CA THR A 192 -29.38 12.81 -6.06
C THR A 192 -29.39 12.39 -7.52
N SER A 193 -30.41 11.60 -7.88
CA SER A 193 -30.62 11.19 -9.25
C SER A 193 -31.03 12.41 -10.08
N ASN A 194 -30.05 13.10 -10.66
CA ASN A 194 -30.35 13.98 -11.77
C ASN A 194 -30.90 13.07 -12.87
N LYS A 195 -32.19 13.26 -13.20
CA LYS A 195 -32.82 12.68 -14.38
C LYS A 195 -32.15 13.28 -15.62
N GLU A 196 -30.92 12.90 -15.90
CA GLU A 196 -30.40 13.09 -17.24
C GLU A 196 -30.95 11.98 -18.11
N THR A 197 -31.87 12.38 -18.98
CA THR A 197 -32.43 11.62 -20.09
C THR A 197 -31.29 11.31 -21.09
N GLY A 198 -30.57 10.27 -20.82
CA GLY A 198 -29.58 9.68 -21.72
C GLY A 198 -29.60 8.17 -21.51
N TYR A 199 -29.57 7.41 -22.60
CA TYR A 199 -29.43 5.97 -22.57
C TYR A 199 -28.13 5.60 -21.83
N HIS A 200 -28.15 5.53 -20.49
CA HIS A 200 -27.08 5.00 -19.69
C HIS A 200 -27.08 3.49 -19.88
N ARG A 201 -26.14 3.03 -20.69
CA ARG A 201 -25.78 1.63 -20.76
C ARG A 201 -25.12 1.30 -19.43
N TYR A 202 -25.92 0.88 -18.44
CA TYR A 202 -25.41 0.32 -17.20
C TYR A 202 -24.54 -0.89 -17.56
N ARG A 203 -23.24 -0.70 -17.74
CA ARG A 203 -22.29 -1.77 -17.49
C ARG A 203 -22.41 -2.06 -16.00
N ARG A 204 -22.68 -3.27 -15.63
CA ARG A 204 -23.08 -3.70 -14.28
C ARG A 204 -22.17 -3.20 -13.14
N ASN A 205 -20.99 -2.67 -13.43
CA ASN A 205 -19.91 -2.42 -12.49
C ASN A 205 -19.22 -1.06 -12.70
N GLU A 206 -19.87 -0.09 -13.33
CA GLU A 206 -19.35 1.26 -13.57
C GLU A 206 -20.38 2.29 -13.11
N VAL A 207 -19.96 3.20 -12.26
CA VAL A 207 -20.80 4.27 -11.70
C VAL A 207 -20.15 5.61 -11.96
N SER A 208 -20.83 6.47 -12.72
CA SER A 208 -20.41 7.86 -12.92
C SER A 208 -21.40 8.76 -12.19
N ARG A 209 -20.94 9.59 -11.28
CA ARG A 209 -21.77 10.45 -10.42
C ARG A 209 -21.07 11.77 -10.16
N ARG A 210 -21.91 12.78 -9.99
CA ARG A 210 -21.50 14.09 -9.52
C ARG A 210 -21.78 14.22 -8.03
N LEU A 211 -20.72 14.55 -7.26
CA LEU A 211 -20.82 14.85 -5.85
C LEU A 211 -20.96 16.36 -5.68
N ASN A 212 -22.02 16.81 -5.04
CA ASN A 212 -22.40 18.21 -4.86
C ASN A 212 -22.46 18.95 -6.23
N SER A 213 -21.63 19.98 -6.42
CA SER A 213 -21.59 20.77 -7.67
C SER A 213 -20.72 20.16 -8.77
N GLY A 214 -20.03 19.05 -8.50
CA GLY A 214 -19.02 18.51 -9.38
C GLY A 214 -17.73 19.34 -9.35
N GLY A 215 -16.71 18.93 -10.10
CA GLY A 215 -15.45 19.66 -10.21
C GLY A 215 -14.23 18.75 -10.26
N THR A 216 -13.60 18.45 -9.12
CA THR A 216 -12.39 17.62 -9.09
C THR A 216 -12.69 16.21 -9.61
N ARG A 217 -11.92 15.74 -10.58
CA ARG A 217 -12.08 14.39 -11.11
C ARG A 217 -11.50 13.36 -10.13
N ILE A 218 -12.31 12.36 -9.80
CA ILE A 218 -11.93 11.22 -8.98
C ILE A 218 -12.30 9.94 -9.74
N PHE A 219 -11.28 9.20 -10.14
CA PHE A 219 -11.40 7.91 -10.80
C PHE A 219 -10.87 6.82 -9.89
N LEU A 220 -11.72 5.84 -9.54
CA LEU A 220 -11.37 4.69 -8.71
C LEU A 220 -11.70 3.41 -9.47
N LYS A 221 -10.71 2.52 -9.61
CA LYS A 221 -10.87 1.27 -10.32
C LYS A 221 -10.21 0.11 -9.59
N THR A 222 -10.97 -0.97 -9.42
CA THR A 222 -10.45 -2.27 -9.03
C THR A 222 -10.96 -3.36 -9.96
N ILE A 223 -10.23 -4.44 -10.14
CA ILE A 223 -10.73 -5.61 -10.88
C ILE A 223 -11.42 -6.57 -9.92
N SER A 224 -10.80 -6.86 -8.78
CA SER A 224 -11.33 -7.76 -7.75
C SER A 224 -11.21 -7.11 -6.38
N GLY A 225 -12.29 -6.50 -5.94
CA GLY A 225 -12.38 -5.82 -4.65
C GLY A 225 -13.53 -4.82 -4.61
N ASP A 226 -13.79 -4.32 -3.43
CA ASP A 226 -14.85 -3.36 -3.15
C ASP A 226 -14.33 -1.93 -3.24
N ILE A 227 -15.23 -0.98 -3.54
CA ILE A 227 -14.94 0.45 -3.48
C ILE A 227 -15.85 1.06 -2.41
N PHE A 228 -15.24 1.73 -1.43
CA PHE A 228 -15.93 2.46 -0.37
C PHE A 228 -15.68 3.95 -0.53
N LEU A 229 -16.75 4.72 -0.56
CA LEU A 229 -16.72 6.18 -0.56
C LEU A 229 -17.35 6.70 0.74
N ARG A 230 -16.51 7.16 1.66
CA ARG A 230 -16.94 7.54 3.00
C ARG A 230 -16.94 9.04 3.21
N LYS A 231 -17.77 9.50 4.15
CA LYS A 231 -17.70 10.86 4.70
C LYS A 231 -16.62 10.91 5.76
N SER A 232 -15.63 11.80 5.58
CA SER A 232 -14.65 12.07 6.64
C SER A 232 -15.34 12.80 7.80
N LYS A 233 -14.95 12.42 9.02
CA LYS A 233 -15.45 13.05 10.25
C LYS A 233 -14.81 14.40 10.50
#